data_5c3ab25b7b62bc7a31741b5b908a41e4
#
_entry.id   5c3ab25b7b62bc7a31741b5b908a41e4
#
_cell.length_a   1.000
_cell.length_b   1.000
_cell.length_c   1.000
_cell.angle_alpha   90.00
_cell.angle_beta   90.00
_cell.angle_gamma   90.00
#
_symmetry.space_group_name_H-M   'P 1'
#
loop_
_entity.id
_entity.type
_entity.pdbx_description
1 polymer ?
#
loop_
_entity_poly.entity_id
_entity_poly.type
_entity_poly.pdbx_seq_one_letter_code
_entity_poly.pdbx_strand_id
1 'polypeptide(L)'
;TVLCFTPNLHCNKKTRKMKTTIPLKLVLLVFLLGFTTQSFSKTKNTNIMNSTKNETIGLLVIMKAKPGKEQDVKNFLLGGLALVNQEPQTVSWFAFQIDSKTFGIYDTFEVEEGRQAHLTGEVAKALLANAGDLLENFDPSTDIQAIDVLASNHKSGLQNKGLLVIMKSKEAKAKDVENFLNVGKQLVGDEPKTLSWYAIKIDATTYAIFDTFADDSGRDAHLTGKVAAALMENAPVLLDGFEASAIQKIDIIASK
;
A
#
# COMPACT_ATOMS: atom_id res chain seq x y z
N THR A 1 19.10 -12.09 59.66
CA THR A 1 18.09 -12.77 60.44
C THR A 1 17.14 -13.45 59.48
N VAL A 2 17.21 -14.77 59.53
CA VAL A 2 16.49 -15.83 58.85
C VAL A 2 15.00 -15.79 59.21
N LEU A 3 14.10 -16.17 58.27
CA LEU A 3 13.13 -17.21 58.51
C LEU A 3 12.36 -17.57 57.24
N CYS A 4 12.53 -18.82 56.82
CA CYS A 4 11.67 -19.59 55.91
C CYS A 4 10.30 -19.89 56.52
N PHE A 5 9.27 -20.02 55.70
CA PHE A 5 8.15 -20.96 55.91
C PHE A 5 7.49 -21.32 54.59
N THR A 6 7.63 -22.58 54.16
CA THR A 6 6.63 -23.32 53.38
C THR A 6 5.79 -24.15 54.38
N PRO A 7 4.54 -24.57 54.08
CA PRO A 7 4.35 -25.93 53.59
C PRO A 7 3.20 -26.16 52.58
N ASN A 8 3.42 -27.21 51.80
CA ASN A 8 2.51 -28.13 51.11
C ASN A 8 1.03 -28.18 51.50
N LEU A 9 0.14 -28.30 50.53
CA LEU A 9 -1.03 -29.14 50.63
C LEU A 9 -1.37 -29.77 49.27
N HIS A 10 -1.30 -31.09 49.28
CA HIS A 10 -1.88 -32.03 48.33
C HIS A 10 -3.40 -31.94 48.31
N CYS A 11 -4.04 -32.01 47.17
CA CYS A 11 -5.39 -32.57 47.04
C CYS A 11 -5.71 -33.13 45.65
N ASN A 12 -5.63 -34.35 45.63
CA ASN A 12 -6.32 -35.52 45.11
C ASN A 12 -7.22 -35.36 43.85
N LYS A 13 -6.86 -36.19 42.86
CA LYS A 13 -7.58 -36.58 41.66
C LYS A 13 -8.93 -37.28 42.01
N LYS A 14 -9.95 -36.95 41.26
CA LYS A 14 -11.09 -37.87 41.09
C LYS A 14 -11.55 -37.87 39.63
N THR A 15 -11.07 -38.88 38.92
CA THR A 15 -11.52 -39.27 37.59
C THR A 15 -12.88 -39.96 37.71
N ARG A 16 -13.88 -39.48 36.98
CA ARG A 16 -15.17 -40.16 36.80
C ARG A 16 -15.34 -40.59 35.36
N LYS A 17 -15.12 -41.89 35.09
CA LYS A 17 -15.49 -42.58 33.84
C LYS A 17 -16.98 -42.77 33.82
N MET A 18 -17.69 -42.26 32.86
CA MET A 18 -19.03 -42.70 32.49
C MET A 18 -18.94 -43.58 31.24
N LYS A 19 -19.35 -44.81 31.43
CA LYS A 19 -19.64 -45.78 30.38
C LYS A 19 -21.06 -45.56 29.93
N THR A 20 -21.29 -45.38 28.62
CA THR A 20 -22.61 -45.47 28.03
C THR A 20 -22.59 -46.57 26.98
N THR A 21 -23.33 -47.63 27.26
CA THR A 21 -23.59 -48.78 26.41
C THR A 21 -24.68 -48.42 25.40
N ILE A 22 -24.44 -48.80 24.15
CA ILE A 22 -25.38 -48.75 23.02
C ILE A 22 -26.16 -50.06 22.96
N PRO A 23 -27.50 -50.09 22.87
CA PRO A 23 -28.19 -51.32 22.46
C PRO A 23 -28.39 -51.37 20.94
N LEU A 24 -28.07 -52.52 20.42
CA LEU A 24 -28.30 -52.99 19.06
C LEU A 24 -29.72 -53.52 18.95
N LYS A 25 -30.48 -53.06 17.95
CA LYS A 25 -31.51 -53.78 17.14
C LYS A 25 -32.48 -52.73 16.55
N LEU A 26 -32.61 -52.62 15.25
CA LEU A 26 -33.56 -53.37 14.44
C LEU A 26 -33.35 -53.04 12.96
N VAL A 27 -33.16 -54.11 12.21
CA VAL A 27 -33.15 -54.13 10.73
C VAL A 27 -34.59 -54.02 10.25
N LEU A 28 -34.93 -53.02 9.42
CA LEU A 28 -36.08 -53.12 8.54
C LEU A 28 -35.73 -52.70 7.13
N LEU A 29 -35.75 -53.67 6.26
CA LEU A 29 -35.51 -53.61 4.82
C LEU A 29 -36.82 -53.11 4.17
N VAL A 30 -36.81 -51.93 3.53
CA VAL A 30 -37.83 -51.54 2.57
C VAL A 30 -37.18 -51.11 1.28
N PHE A 31 -37.33 -51.99 0.29
CA PHE A 31 -37.08 -51.66 -1.13
C PHE A 31 -38.20 -50.74 -1.61
N LEU A 32 -37.88 -49.54 -2.06
CA LEU A 32 -38.74 -48.76 -2.93
C LEU A 32 -37.92 -48.15 -4.06
N LEU A 33 -38.38 -48.45 -5.24
CA LEU A 33 -37.82 -48.12 -6.54
C LEU A 33 -37.58 -46.61 -6.69
N GLY A 34 -36.48 -46.38 -7.39
CA GLY A 34 -35.89 -45.11 -7.74
C GLY A 34 -36.73 -44.18 -8.57
N PHE A 35 -36.46 -42.93 -8.30
CA PHE A 35 -36.45 -41.86 -9.28
C PHE A 35 -35.16 -41.10 -9.07
N THR A 36 -34.17 -41.33 -9.92
CA THR A 36 -32.96 -40.50 -9.99
C THR A 36 -33.32 -39.19 -10.62
N THR A 37 -33.71 -38.20 -9.81
CA THR A 37 -33.64 -36.84 -10.25
C THR A 37 -32.18 -36.40 -10.23
N GLN A 38 -31.56 -36.41 -11.41
CA GLN A 38 -30.29 -35.73 -11.60
C GLN A 38 -30.52 -34.21 -11.36
N SER A 39 -30.25 -33.78 -10.15
CA SER A 39 -30.07 -32.34 -9.87
C SER A 39 -28.84 -31.87 -10.64
N PHE A 40 -29.03 -31.26 -11.79
CA PHE A 40 -28.02 -30.46 -12.44
C PHE A 40 -27.66 -29.32 -11.45
N SER A 41 -26.61 -29.55 -10.68
CA SER A 41 -25.94 -28.48 -9.94
C SER A 41 -25.37 -27.54 -10.99
N LYS A 42 -26.08 -26.42 -11.22
CA LYS A 42 -25.60 -25.31 -12.01
C LYS A 42 -24.45 -24.72 -11.21
N THR A 43 -23.22 -25.22 -11.46
CA THR A 43 -21.98 -24.59 -10.98
C THR A 43 -22.02 -23.17 -11.49
N LYS A 44 -22.40 -22.23 -10.64
CA LYS A 44 -22.11 -20.82 -10.88
C LYS A 44 -20.58 -20.73 -10.96
N ASN A 45 -20.04 -20.70 -12.16
CA ASN A 45 -18.72 -20.16 -12.41
C ASN A 45 -18.81 -18.69 -11.95
N THR A 46 -18.55 -18.43 -10.69
CA THR A 46 -18.11 -17.12 -10.25
C THR A 46 -16.73 -16.95 -10.85
N ASN A 47 -16.69 -16.43 -12.07
CA ASN A 47 -15.54 -15.69 -12.51
C ASN A 47 -15.35 -14.62 -11.43
N ILE A 48 -14.44 -14.86 -10.51
CA ILE A 48 -13.81 -13.80 -9.74
C ILE A 48 -13.07 -13.01 -10.82
N MET A 49 -13.76 -12.04 -11.43
CA MET A 49 -13.08 -10.94 -12.06
C MET A 49 -12.27 -10.33 -10.90
N ASN A 50 -10.96 -10.56 -10.91
CA ASN A 50 -10.03 -9.65 -10.26
C ASN A 50 -10.30 -8.31 -10.96
N SER A 51 -11.23 -7.54 -10.41
CA SER A 51 -11.40 -6.14 -10.73
C SER A 51 -10.11 -5.50 -10.23
N THR A 52 -9.15 -5.31 -11.13
CA THR A 52 -8.03 -4.42 -10.86
C THR A 52 -8.69 -3.07 -10.61
N LYS A 53 -8.69 -2.64 -9.35
CA LYS A 53 -9.20 -1.32 -8.97
C LYS A 53 -8.48 -0.29 -9.83
N ASN A 54 -9.22 0.59 -10.46
CA ASN A 54 -8.66 1.61 -11.35
C ASN A 54 -8.29 2.84 -10.53
N GLU A 55 -7.01 3.00 -10.25
CA GLU A 55 -6.47 4.14 -9.51
C GLU A 55 -6.39 5.34 -10.44
N THR A 56 -7.21 6.37 -10.22
CA THR A 56 -7.26 7.55 -11.09
C THR A 56 -6.84 8.83 -10.40
N ILE A 57 -6.92 8.87 -9.08
CA ILE A 57 -6.59 10.03 -8.25
C ILE A 57 -5.88 9.56 -6.98
N GLY A 58 -5.21 10.47 -6.29
CA GLY A 58 -4.50 10.17 -5.06
C GLY A 58 -4.20 11.40 -4.22
N LEU A 59 -3.39 11.19 -3.19
CA LEU A 59 -2.78 12.23 -2.39
C LEU A 59 -1.27 11.98 -2.30
N LEU A 60 -0.50 13.04 -2.30
CA LEU A 60 0.93 13.03 -1.98
C LEU A 60 1.16 14.00 -0.81
N VAL A 61 1.73 13.49 0.26
CA VAL A 61 2.06 14.27 1.45
C VAL A 61 3.56 14.15 1.69
N ILE A 62 4.25 15.30 1.77
CA ILE A 62 5.65 15.36 2.18
C ILE A 62 5.70 16.13 3.51
N MET A 63 6.33 15.54 4.50
CA MET A 63 6.38 16.08 5.85
C MET A 63 7.78 15.99 6.43
N LYS A 64 8.13 16.95 7.29
CA LYS A 64 9.42 16.99 7.94
C LYS A 64 9.26 16.83 9.45
N ALA A 65 10.00 15.91 10.04
CA ALA A 65 10.01 15.70 11.47
C ALA A 65 10.68 16.86 12.21
N LYS A 66 10.14 17.27 13.35
CA LYS A 66 10.83 18.14 14.29
C LYS A 66 12.12 17.48 14.78
N PRO A 67 13.15 18.27 15.15
CA PRO A 67 14.38 17.72 15.71
C PRO A 67 14.11 16.79 16.90
N GLY A 68 14.63 15.56 16.83
CA GLY A 68 14.44 14.53 17.86
C GLY A 68 13.11 13.79 17.81
N LYS A 69 12.25 14.06 16.78
CA LYS A 69 10.97 13.40 16.55
C LYS A 69 10.96 12.43 15.37
N GLU A 70 12.09 12.20 14.75
CA GLU A 70 12.22 11.38 13.54
C GLU A 70 11.72 9.96 13.78
N GLN A 71 12.09 9.34 14.91
CA GLN A 71 11.62 8.00 15.26
C GLN A 71 10.13 7.98 15.63
N ASP A 72 9.63 9.03 16.27
CA ASP A 72 8.22 9.16 16.62
C ASP A 72 7.36 9.26 15.35
N VAL A 73 7.81 10.04 14.33
CA VAL A 73 7.15 10.11 13.01
C VAL A 73 7.15 8.75 12.33
N LYS A 74 8.27 8.03 12.34
CA LYS A 74 8.35 6.68 11.76
C LYS A 74 7.38 5.71 12.44
N ASN A 75 7.31 5.74 13.76
CA ASN A 75 6.39 4.89 14.54
C ASN A 75 4.93 5.25 14.27
N PHE A 76 4.62 6.56 14.15
CA PHE A 76 3.30 7.05 13.76
C PHE A 76 2.89 6.51 12.39
N LEU A 77 3.76 6.59 11.39
CA LEU A 77 3.51 6.09 10.04
C LEU A 77 3.30 4.56 10.01
N LEU A 78 4.10 3.80 10.78
CA LEU A 78 3.89 2.36 10.95
C LEU A 78 2.51 2.04 11.54
N GLY A 79 2.08 2.81 12.53
CA GLY A 79 0.75 2.66 13.16
C GLY A 79 -0.40 2.98 12.20
N GLY A 80 -0.18 3.87 11.24
CA GLY A 80 -1.16 4.28 10.23
C GLY A 80 -1.67 3.12 9.36
N LEU A 81 -0.83 2.10 9.12
CA LEU A 81 -1.23 0.91 8.34
C LEU A 81 -2.46 0.21 8.91
N ALA A 82 -2.57 0.11 10.23
CA ALA A 82 -3.71 -0.55 10.87
C ALA A 82 -5.02 0.21 10.63
N LEU A 83 -4.96 1.54 10.57
CA LEU A 83 -6.12 2.39 10.31
C LEU A 83 -6.51 2.34 8.82
N VAL A 84 -5.56 2.52 7.92
CA VAL A 84 -5.84 2.54 6.48
C VAL A 84 -6.33 1.18 5.95
N ASN A 85 -5.96 0.08 6.58
CA ASN A 85 -6.50 -1.24 6.25
C ASN A 85 -8.01 -1.38 6.53
N GLN A 86 -8.59 -0.49 7.34
CA GLN A 86 -10.02 -0.42 7.59
C GLN A 86 -10.76 0.48 6.58
N GLU A 87 -10.04 1.13 5.69
CA GLU A 87 -10.59 2.01 4.66
C GLU A 87 -10.70 1.26 3.31
N PRO A 88 -11.87 0.73 2.94
CA PRO A 88 -12.02 -0.11 1.74
C PRO A 88 -11.84 0.66 0.42
N GLN A 89 -12.00 1.99 0.46
CA GLN A 89 -11.89 2.84 -0.73
C GLN A 89 -10.47 3.37 -0.96
N THR A 90 -9.57 3.27 0.01
CA THR A 90 -8.14 3.51 -0.19
C THR A 90 -7.56 2.29 -0.89
N VAL A 91 -7.16 2.46 -2.16
CA VAL A 91 -6.70 1.36 -3.03
C VAL A 91 -5.28 0.96 -2.67
N SER A 92 -4.37 1.92 -2.72
CA SER A 92 -2.97 1.78 -2.31
C SER A 92 -2.62 2.84 -1.29
N TRP A 93 -1.73 2.52 -0.37
CA TRP A 93 -1.20 3.46 0.61
C TRP A 93 0.24 3.10 0.93
N PHE A 94 1.12 4.08 0.89
CA PHE A 94 2.55 3.93 1.16
C PHE A 94 2.98 5.02 2.13
N ALA A 95 3.55 4.61 3.26
CA ALA A 95 4.33 5.50 4.11
C ALA A 95 5.81 5.27 3.80
N PHE A 96 6.57 6.34 3.61
CA PHE A 96 7.96 6.25 3.20
C PHE A 96 8.86 7.29 3.85
N GLN A 97 10.15 7.04 3.81
CA GLN A 97 11.20 7.92 4.29
C GLN A 97 12.11 8.32 3.15
N ILE A 98 12.37 9.61 2.97
CA ILE A 98 13.25 10.17 1.94
C ILE A 98 14.67 10.33 2.50
N ASP A 99 14.79 10.95 3.66
CA ASP A 99 16.05 11.14 4.38
C ASP A 99 15.83 11.01 5.90
N SER A 100 16.83 11.34 6.69
CA SER A 100 16.76 11.19 8.15
C SER A 100 15.61 11.97 8.83
N LYS A 101 15.09 13.03 8.18
CA LYS A 101 14.06 13.93 8.73
C LYS A 101 12.82 14.06 7.89
N THR A 102 12.88 13.66 6.60
CA THR A 102 11.82 13.85 5.61
C THR A 102 11.10 12.54 5.35
N PHE A 103 9.79 12.58 5.50
CA PHE A 103 8.89 11.45 5.33
C PHE A 103 7.78 11.80 4.34
N GLY A 104 7.06 10.78 3.87
CA GLY A 104 5.90 11.02 3.02
C GLY A 104 4.84 9.94 3.15
N ILE A 105 3.67 10.28 2.63
CA ILE A 105 2.56 9.37 2.38
C ILE A 105 2.17 9.54 0.91
N TYR A 106 1.96 8.43 0.22
CA TYR A 106 1.36 8.38 -1.10
C TYR A 106 0.20 7.39 -1.07
N ASP A 107 -0.96 7.82 -1.51
CA ASP A 107 -2.13 6.95 -1.58
C ASP A 107 -2.98 7.21 -2.82
N THR A 108 -3.83 6.23 -3.16
CA THR A 108 -4.62 6.25 -4.38
C THR A 108 -6.06 5.81 -4.13
N PHE A 109 -6.96 6.31 -4.99
CA PHE A 109 -8.39 6.06 -4.94
C PHE A 109 -8.93 5.85 -6.35
N GLU A 110 -10.05 5.13 -6.47
CA GLU A 110 -10.75 4.99 -7.76
C GLU A 110 -11.52 6.26 -8.12
N VAL A 111 -12.12 6.92 -7.12
CA VAL A 111 -13.02 8.06 -7.28
C VAL A 111 -12.89 9.05 -6.13
N GLU A 112 -13.38 10.27 -6.34
CA GLU A 112 -13.30 11.38 -5.38
C GLU A 112 -13.93 11.05 -4.02
N GLU A 113 -15.01 10.29 -3.99
CA GLU A 113 -15.68 9.87 -2.76
C GLU A 113 -14.72 9.06 -1.86
N GLY A 114 -13.86 8.24 -2.46
CA GLY A 114 -12.83 7.48 -1.73
C GLY A 114 -11.80 8.40 -1.09
N ARG A 115 -11.30 9.39 -1.87
CA ARG A 115 -10.36 10.40 -1.38
C ARG A 115 -10.96 11.24 -0.25
N GLN A 116 -12.20 11.67 -0.37
CA GLN A 116 -12.89 12.42 0.68
C GLN A 116 -13.14 11.58 1.94
N ALA A 117 -13.48 10.29 1.78
CA ALA A 117 -13.62 9.39 2.91
C ALA A 117 -12.30 9.22 3.67
N HIS A 118 -11.17 9.10 2.96
CA HIS A 118 -9.82 9.05 3.55
C HIS A 118 -9.47 10.36 4.28
N LEU A 119 -9.67 11.52 3.65
CA LEU A 119 -9.36 12.84 4.23
C LEU A 119 -10.20 13.16 5.50
N THR A 120 -11.34 12.51 5.66
CA THR A 120 -12.20 12.63 6.86
C THR A 120 -12.13 11.38 7.77
N GLY A 121 -11.33 10.40 7.38
CA GLY A 121 -11.14 9.11 8.06
C GLY A 121 -10.20 9.18 9.27
N GLU A 122 -10.01 8.04 9.91
CA GLU A 122 -9.22 7.96 11.15
C GLU A 122 -7.72 8.18 10.90
N VAL A 123 -7.20 7.83 9.72
CA VAL A 123 -5.80 8.08 9.34
C VAL A 123 -5.52 9.58 9.28
N ALA A 124 -6.37 10.34 8.56
CA ALA A 124 -6.22 11.79 8.42
C ALA A 124 -6.40 12.50 9.77
N LYS A 125 -7.40 12.11 10.57
CA LYS A 125 -7.59 12.65 11.92
C LYS A 125 -6.39 12.40 12.81
N ALA A 126 -5.80 11.21 12.75
CA ALA A 126 -4.61 10.89 13.50
C ALA A 126 -3.40 11.76 13.07
N LEU A 127 -3.22 11.98 11.75
CA LEU A 127 -2.17 12.86 11.24
C LEU A 127 -2.35 14.29 11.78
N LEU A 128 -3.53 14.86 11.63
CA LEU A 128 -3.80 16.24 12.08
C LEU A 128 -3.66 16.41 13.58
N ALA A 129 -4.08 15.42 14.37
CA ALA A 129 -3.97 15.47 15.84
C ALA A 129 -2.51 15.41 16.32
N ASN A 130 -1.61 14.74 15.59
CA ASN A 130 -0.21 14.57 15.97
C ASN A 130 0.75 15.54 15.26
N ALA A 131 0.32 16.19 14.17
CA ALA A 131 1.19 17.04 13.36
C ALA A 131 1.87 18.15 14.18
N GLY A 132 1.13 18.80 15.07
CA GLY A 132 1.67 19.87 15.92
C GLY A 132 2.83 19.45 16.83
N ASP A 133 2.83 18.21 17.28
CA ASP A 133 3.89 17.67 18.16
C ASP A 133 5.05 17.04 17.36
N LEU A 134 4.79 16.48 16.20
CA LEU A 134 5.73 15.67 15.46
C LEU A 134 6.42 16.42 14.31
N LEU A 135 5.70 17.35 13.63
CA LEU A 135 6.11 17.86 12.32
C LEU A 135 6.51 19.35 12.38
N GLU A 136 7.51 19.70 11.56
CA GLU A 136 7.92 21.08 11.33
C GLU A 136 6.94 21.78 10.37
N ASN A 137 6.33 22.89 10.80
CA ASN A 137 5.54 23.80 9.95
C ASN A 137 4.52 23.10 9.01
N PHE A 138 3.95 21.98 9.44
CA PHE A 138 2.99 21.24 8.63
C PHE A 138 1.67 22.03 8.49
N ASP A 139 1.31 22.32 7.24
CA ASP A 139 0.04 22.95 6.87
C ASP A 139 -0.76 21.99 5.97
N PRO A 140 -1.86 21.41 6.45
CA PRO A 140 -2.67 20.47 5.64
C PRO A 140 -3.16 21.06 4.32
N SER A 141 -3.32 22.37 4.23
CA SER A 141 -3.82 23.04 3.02
C SER A 141 -2.81 23.09 1.87
N THR A 142 -1.53 22.95 2.18
CA THR A 142 -0.43 23.00 1.21
C THR A 142 0.35 21.68 1.12
N ASP A 143 0.48 20.98 2.24
CA ASP A 143 1.33 19.80 2.34
C ASP A 143 0.60 18.50 1.98
N ILE A 144 -0.74 18.50 1.98
CA ILE A 144 -1.57 17.41 1.45
C ILE A 144 -1.98 17.78 0.03
N GLN A 145 -1.23 17.25 -0.95
CA GLN A 145 -1.44 17.55 -2.36
C GLN A 145 -2.39 16.54 -3.00
N ALA A 146 -3.51 17.02 -3.52
CA ALA A 146 -4.39 16.22 -4.38
C ALA A 146 -3.70 16.03 -5.75
N ILE A 147 -3.67 14.79 -6.23
CA ILE A 147 -2.98 14.43 -7.47
C ILE A 147 -3.87 13.59 -8.39
N ASP A 148 -3.53 13.58 -9.69
CA ASP A 148 -4.09 12.65 -10.67
C ASP A 148 -3.11 11.51 -10.93
N VAL A 149 -3.61 10.29 -11.02
CA VAL A 149 -2.84 9.11 -11.45
C VAL A 149 -3.03 8.92 -12.95
N LEU A 150 -2.01 9.21 -13.74
CA LEU A 150 -2.02 9.10 -15.19
C LEU A 150 -1.95 7.63 -15.66
N ALA A 151 -1.12 6.86 -14.99
CA ALA A 151 -0.94 5.43 -15.26
C ALA A 151 -0.39 4.72 -14.02
N SER A 152 -0.70 3.43 -13.88
CA SER A 152 -0.12 2.58 -12.82
C SER A 152 0.14 1.16 -13.34
N ASN A 153 1.09 0.48 -12.68
CA ASN A 153 1.41 -0.93 -12.88
C ASN A 153 1.74 -1.56 -11.54
N HIS A 154 1.19 -2.76 -11.27
CA HIS A 154 1.34 -3.44 -9.99
C HIS A 154 1.70 -4.90 -10.16
N LYS A 155 2.62 -5.36 -9.32
CA LYS A 155 2.98 -6.77 -9.14
C LYS A 155 2.96 -7.09 -7.65
N SER A 156 2.62 -8.29 -7.30
CA SER A 156 2.64 -8.74 -5.91
C SER A 156 4.07 -8.82 -5.37
N GLY A 157 4.25 -8.45 -4.12
CA GLY A 157 5.55 -8.57 -3.45
C GLY A 157 5.65 -7.66 -2.23
N LEU A 158 6.62 -7.96 -1.36
CA LEU A 158 6.94 -7.10 -0.22
C LEU A 158 7.71 -5.88 -0.74
N GLN A 159 7.25 -4.69 -0.39
CA GLN A 159 7.77 -3.42 -0.87
C GLN A 159 8.56 -2.74 0.25
N ASN A 160 9.89 -2.68 0.13
CA ASN A 160 10.77 -2.10 1.16
C ASN A 160 11.56 -0.88 0.64
N LYS A 161 11.76 -0.78 -0.66
CA LYS A 161 12.52 0.28 -1.30
C LYS A 161 11.66 0.97 -2.36
N GLY A 162 11.98 2.21 -2.67
CA GLY A 162 11.28 2.94 -3.72
C GLY A 162 12.12 4.07 -4.30
N LEU A 163 11.51 4.74 -5.27
CA LEU A 163 11.99 6.00 -5.84
C LEU A 163 10.82 7.00 -5.85
N LEU A 164 11.14 8.25 -5.61
CA LEU A 164 10.26 9.38 -5.85
C LEU A 164 11.00 10.35 -6.77
N VAL A 165 10.42 10.64 -7.93
CA VAL A 165 10.98 11.56 -8.90
C VAL A 165 9.95 12.65 -9.13
N ILE A 166 10.24 13.88 -8.71
CA ILE A 166 9.38 15.04 -8.99
C ILE A 166 10.04 15.83 -10.12
N MET A 167 9.27 16.16 -11.16
CA MET A 167 9.75 16.81 -12.36
C MET A 167 8.79 17.90 -12.83
N LYS A 168 9.33 18.94 -13.45
CA LYS A 168 8.57 20.04 -14.03
C LYS A 168 8.68 20.02 -15.54
N SER A 169 7.55 20.16 -16.23
CA SER A 169 7.56 20.28 -17.69
C SER A 169 8.10 21.65 -18.12
N LYS A 170 8.78 21.70 -19.25
CA LYS A 170 9.04 22.97 -19.95
C LYS A 170 7.73 23.61 -20.37
N GLU A 171 7.77 24.91 -20.63
CA GLU A 171 6.66 25.66 -21.23
C GLU A 171 6.15 24.94 -22.51
N ALA A 172 4.85 24.82 -22.64
CA ALA A 172 4.13 24.14 -23.73
C ALA A 172 4.44 22.62 -23.86
N LYS A 173 5.18 21.97 -22.94
CA LYS A 173 5.53 20.54 -22.98
C LYS A 173 4.69 19.66 -22.05
N ALA A 174 3.77 20.23 -21.29
CA ALA A 174 2.95 19.49 -20.32
C ALA A 174 2.27 18.25 -20.96
N LYS A 175 1.66 18.41 -22.13
CA LYS A 175 0.99 17.29 -22.83
C LYS A 175 1.97 16.22 -23.32
N ASP A 176 3.16 16.64 -23.76
CA ASP A 176 4.21 15.72 -24.20
C ASP A 176 4.72 14.90 -23.00
N VAL A 177 4.84 15.51 -21.81
CA VAL A 177 5.21 14.82 -20.55
C VAL A 177 4.13 13.81 -20.15
N GLU A 178 2.85 14.17 -20.21
CA GLU A 178 1.74 13.23 -19.95
C GLU A 178 1.80 12.02 -20.89
N ASN A 179 2.01 12.26 -22.21
CA ASN A 179 2.12 11.18 -23.18
C ASN A 179 3.33 10.29 -22.90
N PHE A 180 4.48 10.88 -22.57
CA PHE A 180 5.69 10.15 -22.19
C PHE A 180 5.46 9.25 -20.97
N LEU A 181 4.87 9.79 -19.93
CA LEU A 181 4.56 9.04 -18.70
C LEU A 181 3.56 7.91 -18.95
N ASN A 182 2.53 8.12 -19.78
CA ASN A 182 1.58 7.06 -20.14
C ASN A 182 2.25 5.90 -20.90
N VAL A 183 3.21 6.20 -21.78
CA VAL A 183 4.00 5.17 -22.48
C VAL A 183 4.92 4.41 -21.52
N GLY A 184 5.42 5.07 -20.47
CA GLY A 184 6.28 4.47 -19.45
C GLY A 184 5.67 3.21 -18.82
N LYS A 185 4.34 3.13 -18.68
CA LYS A 185 3.64 1.94 -18.20
C LYS A 185 3.98 0.67 -18.98
N GLN A 186 4.17 0.75 -20.29
CA GLN A 186 4.52 -0.41 -21.12
C GLN A 186 5.95 -0.85 -20.84
N LEU A 187 6.89 0.10 -20.71
CA LEU A 187 8.30 -0.21 -20.42
C LEU A 187 8.45 -0.88 -19.05
N VAL A 188 7.77 -0.36 -18.02
CA VAL A 188 7.84 -0.94 -16.67
C VAL A 188 7.17 -2.31 -16.59
N GLY A 189 6.23 -2.60 -17.49
CA GLY A 189 5.59 -3.91 -17.59
C GLY A 189 6.60 -5.04 -17.75
N ASP A 190 7.68 -4.79 -18.49
CA ASP A 190 8.77 -5.73 -18.76
C ASP A 190 9.81 -5.83 -17.63
N GLU A 191 9.71 -5.01 -16.59
CA GLU A 191 10.63 -5.00 -15.45
C GLU A 191 10.12 -5.87 -14.29
N PRO A 192 10.59 -7.11 -14.12
CA PRO A 192 10.02 -8.06 -13.16
C PRO A 192 10.21 -7.65 -11.69
N LYS A 193 11.20 -6.80 -11.39
CA LYS A 193 11.54 -6.37 -10.03
C LYS A 193 10.90 -5.05 -9.62
N THR A 194 10.25 -4.32 -10.53
CA THR A 194 9.44 -3.13 -10.22
C THR A 194 8.07 -3.63 -9.78
N LEU A 195 7.74 -3.46 -8.49
CA LEU A 195 6.52 -4.00 -7.88
C LEU A 195 5.33 -3.06 -8.06
N SER A 196 5.51 -1.77 -7.80
CA SER A 196 4.53 -0.75 -8.11
C SER A 196 5.20 0.38 -8.88
N TRP A 197 4.48 0.95 -9.82
CA TRP A 197 4.92 2.11 -10.57
C TRP A 197 3.72 3.00 -10.87
N TYR A 198 3.86 4.29 -10.61
CA TYR A 198 2.83 5.28 -10.82
C TYR A 198 3.39 6.49 -11.56
N ALA A 199 2.70 6.89 -12.62
CA ALA A 199 2.85 8.19 -13.25
C ALA A 199 1.81 9.14 -12.68
N ILE A 200 2.25 10.28 -12.17
CA ILE A 200 1.47 11.20 -11.35
C ILE A 200 1.50 12.58 -11.98
N LYS A 201 0.36 13.26 -11.97
CA LYS A 201 0.25 14.70 -12.23
C LYS A 201 -0.12 15.40 -10.91
N ILE A 202 0.73 16.33 -10.49
CA ILE A 202 0.53 17.11 -9.27
C ILE A 202 -0.23 18.40 -9.59
N ASP A 203 0.21 19.11 -10.65
CA ASP A 203 -0.46 20.32 -11.13
C ASP A 203 -0.31 20.45 -12.67
N ALA A 204 -0.59 21.62 -13.22
CA ALA A 204 -0.57 21.88 -14.66
C ALA A 204 0.82 21.62 -15.31
N THR A 205 1.90 21.73 -14.54
CA THR A 205 3.30 21.65 -15.02
C THR A 205 4.16 20.69 -14.22
N THR A 206 3.70 20.22 -13.08
CA THR A 206 4.46 19.36 -12.15
C THR A 206 3.95 17.93 -12.20
N TYR A 207 4.87 17.01 -12.37
CA TYR A 207 4.64 15.57 -12.48
C TYR A 207 5.51 14.80 -11.50
N ALA A 208 5.15 13.56 -11.23
CA ALA A 208 6.02 12.67 -10.47
C ALA A 208 5.96 11.22 -10.99
N ILE A 209 6.99 10.47 -10.65
CA ILE A 209 7.00 9.01 -10.71
C ILE A 209 7.21 8.52 -9.29
N PHE A 210 6.41 7.55 -8.86
CA PHE A 210 6.57 6.83 -7.60
C PHE A 210 6.65 5.34 -7.90
N ASP A 211 7.73 4.69 -7.48
CA ASP A 211 7.94 3.26 -7.70
C ASP A 211 8.46 2.55 -6.46
N THR A 212 8.19 1.24 -6.41
CA THR A 212 8.57 0.41 -5.29
C THR A 212 9.21 -0.90 -5.72
N PHE A 213 10.07 -1.42 -4.85
CA PHE A 213 10.90 -2.60 -5.07
C PHE A 213 10.98 -3.42 -3.77
N ALA A 214 11.27 -4.72 -3.90
CA ALA A 214 11.50 -5.57 -2.74
C ALA A 214 12.79 -5.18 -1.98
N ASP A 215 13.83 -4.80 -2.71
CA ASP A 215 15.16 -4.53 -2.21
C ASP A 215 15.96 -3.58 -3.13
N ASP A 216 17.18 -3.26 -2.72
CA ASP A 216 18.09 -2.42 -3.49
C ASP A 216 18.42 -3.02 -4.86
N SER A 217 18.47 -4.34 -5.00
CA SER A 217 18.78 -4.97 -6.30
C SER A 217 17.67 -4.74 -7.32
N GLY A 218 16.41 -4.65 -6.87
CA GLY A 218 15.28 -4.28 -7.72
C GLY A 218 15.36 -2.82 -8.15
N ARG A 219 15.62 -1.93 -7.20
CA ARG A 219 15.77 -0.49 -7.44
C ARG A 219 16.95 -0.19 -8.39
N ASP A 220 18.10 -0.84 -8.21
CA ASP A 220 19.27 -0.64 -9.05
C ASP A 220 19.04 -1.19 -10.48
N ALA A 221 18.31 -2.31 -10.61
CA ALA A 221 17.91 -2.84 -11.91
C ALA A 221 17.00 -1.86 -12.66
N HIS A 222 16.04 -1.21 -11.97
CA HIS A 222 15.18 -0.18 -12.55
C HIS A 222 15.99 1.05 -12.99
N LEU A 223 16.89 1.56 -12.13
CA LEU A 223 17.73 2.72 -12.42
C LEU A 223 18.68 2.53 -13.62
N THR A 224 18.99 1.29 -13.97
CA THR A 224 19.79 0.91 -15.15
C THR A 224 18.92 0.35 -16.28
N GLY A 225 17.60 0.33 -16.10
CA GLY A 225 16.62 -0.24 -17.01
C GLY A 225 16.14 0.71 -18.11
N LYS A 226 15.19 0.22 -18.91
CA LYS A 226 14.66 0.95 -20.07
C LYS A 226 13.87 2.20 -19.66
N VAL A 227 13.15 2.16 -18.53
CA VAL A 227 12.36 3.29 -18.04
C VAL A 227 13.26 4.45 -17.66
N ALA A 228 14.31 4.20 -16.87
CA ALA A 228 15.27 5.23 -16.49
C ALA A 228 16.04 5.77 -17.71
N ALA A 229 16.45 4.91 -18.63
CA ALA A 229 17.10 5.33 -19.87
C ALA A 229 16.20 6.25 -20.72
N ALA A 230 14.91 5.88 -20.87
CA ALA A 230 13.95 6.69 -21.59
C ALA A 230 13.70 8.05 -20.92
N LEU A 231 13.65 8.09 -19.57
CA LEU A 231 13.53 9.35 -18.84
C LEU A 231 14.73 10.26 -19.10
N MET A 232 15.94 9.75 -18.96
CA MET A 232 17.18 10.53 -19.16
C MET A 232 17.34 11.03 -20.61
N GLU A 233 16.93 10.25 -21.60
CA GLU A 233 16.95 10.62 -23.01
C GLU A 233 15.95 11.75 -23.32
N ASN A 234 14.75 11.71 -22.74
CA ASN A 234 13.68 12.65 -23.03
C ASN A 234 13.70 13.90 -22.15
N ALA A 235 14.29 13.82 -20.94
CA ALA A 235 14.33 14.94 -19.99
C ALA A 235 14.85 16.25 -20.59
N PRO A 236 15.94 16.30 -21.37
CA PRO A 236 16.45 17.56 -21.95
C PRO A 236 15.45 18.25 -22.89
N VAL A 237 14.52 17.49 -23.48
CA VAL A 237 13.51 18.03 -24.40
C VAL A 237 12.24 18.41 -23.67
N LEU A 238 11.82 17.61 -22.70
CA LEU A 238 10.51 17.71 -22.05
C LEU A 238 10.53 18.50 -20.75
N LEU A 239 11.60 18.39 -19.96
CA LEU A 239 11.63 18.82 -18.57
C LEU A 239 12.48 20.09 -18.38
N ASP A 240 12.05 20.89 -17.38
CA ASP A 240 12.75 22.10 -16.98
C ASP A 240 13.73 21.79 -15.84
N GLY A 241 15.02 22.03 -16.06
CA GLY A 241 16.08 21.88 -15.05
C GLY A 241 16.20 20.48 -14.43
N PHE A 242 15.81 19.41 -15.16
CA PHE A 242 15.85 18.06 -14.62
C PHE A 242 17.28 17.52 -14.56
N GLU A 243 17.66 17.06 -13.37
CA GLU A 243 18.95 16.46 -13.08
C GLU A 243 18.76 15.08 -12.43
N ALA A 244 19.73 14.18 -12.56
CA ALA A 244 19.68 12.85 -11.94
C ALA A 244 19.52 12.90 -10.40
N SER A 245 19.94 13.98 -9.76
CA SER A 245 19.74 14.25 -8.34
C SER A 245 18.29 14.45 -7.93
N ALA A 246 17.38 14.69 -8.89
CA ALA A 246 15.93 14.73 -8.65
C ALA A 246 15.33 13.34 -8.40
N ILE A 247 16.09 12.26 -8.71
CA ILE A 247 15.68 10.88 -8.43
C ILE A 247 16.00 10.56 -6.97
N GLN A 248 15.00 10.66 -6.12
CA GLN A 248 15.13 10.41 -4.67
C GLN A 248 14.96 8.93 -4.36
N LYS A 249 15.97 8.31 -3.75
CA LYS A 249 15.86 6.96 -3.19
C LYS A 249 15.09 7.04 -1.88
N ILE A 250 14.05 6.25 -1.75
CA ILE A 250 13.19 6.23 -0.55
C ILE A 250 13.15 4.83 0.06
N ASP A 251 12.88 4.77 1.35
CA ASP A 251 12.62 3.54 2.08
C ASP A 251 11.13 3.44 2.41
N ILE A 252 10.47 2.35 2.02
CA ILE A 252 9.08 2.11 2.35
C ILE A 252 8.99 1.64 3.80
N ILE A 253 8.25 2.38 4.61
CA ILE A 253 8.02 2.10 6.03
C ILE A 253 6.88 1.10 6.20
N ALA A 254 5.79 1.32 5.46
CA ALA A 254 4.61 0.46 5.45
C ALA A 254 3.84 0.65 4.15
N SER A 255 3.09 -0.38 3.72
CA SER A 255 2.23 -0.32 2.53
C SER A 255 0.97 -1.17 2.67
N LYS A 256 -0.11 -0.69 2.05
CA LYS A 256 -1.36 -1.43 1.84
C LYS A 256 -1.47 -1.80 0.38
#